data_b243b58497e8a1ee8d6f32b09dc78715
#
_entry.id   b243b58497e8a1ee8d6f32b09dc78715
#
_cell.length_a   1.000
_cell.length_b   1.000
_cell.length_c   1.000
_cell.angle_alpha   90.00
_cell.angle_beta   90.00
_cell.angle_gamma   90.00
#
_symmetry.space_group_name_H-M   'P 1'
#
loop_
_entity.id
_entity.type
_entity.pdbx_description
1 polymer ?
#
loop_
_entity_poly.entity_id
_entity_poly.type
_entity_poly.pdbx_seq_one_letter_code
_entity_poly.pdbx_strand_id
1 'polypeptide(L)'
;MDFRPAPEWQTTEWLNSPEPLDLESLRGRVVVVHAFQMLCPGCVARGIPQAQRVAELFKASPLTVVGLHTVFEHHAAMHIESLRAFVHEYRIRFPVGIDAPGPDGDPMPRTMRAYAMQGTPTTVLIDSRGRLRSQVFGVHDDLLLGAEIGALLIEADDPTAQLHQAGDRDD
;
A
#
# COMPACT_ATOMS: atom_id res chain seq x y z
N MET A 1 -0.04 20.20 11.23
CA MET A 1 0.75 19.80 10.05
C MET A 1 -0.20 19.34 8.97
N ASP A 2 -0.16 20.00 7.82
CA ASP A 2 -1.11 19.71 6.74
C ASP A 2 -0.51 18.61 5.86
N PHE A 3 -1.03 17.37 5.98
CA PHE A 3 -0.57 16.24 5.17
C PHE A 3 -1.28 16.23 3.82
N ARG A 4 -0.52 16.02 2.74
CA ARG A 4 -1.08 15.95 1.39
C ARG A 4 -1.95 14.70 1.21
N PRO A 5 -3.00 14.77 0.38
CA PRO A 5 -3.71 13.56 -0.06
C PRO A 5 -2.74 12.55 -0.68
N ALA A 6 -2.93 11.28 -0.39
CA ALA A 6 -2.21 10.23 -1.08
C ALA A 6 -2.66 10.18 -2.54
N PRO A 7 -1.75 10.03 -3.52
CA PRO A 7 -2.13 9.85 -4.92
C PRO A 7 -2.96 8.57 -5.11
N GLU A 8 -3.98 8.61 -5.99
CA GLU A 8 -4.76 7.43 -6.34
C GLU A 8 -3.91 6.37 -7.03
N TRP A 9 -4.24 5.11 -6.77
CA TRP A 9 -3.55 3.99 -7.41
C TRP A 9 -4.04 3.80 -8.84
N GLN A 10 -3.10 3.60 -9.73
CA GLN A 10 -3.36 3.30 -11.14
C GLN A 10 -2.98 1.84 -11.40
N THR A 11 -3.90 0.94 -11.13
CA THR A 11 -3.69 -0.51 -11.25
C THR A 11 -4.47 -1.09 -12.43
N THR A 12 -3.98 -2.18 -13.01
CA THR A 12 -4.62 -2.89 -14.12
C THR A 12 -5.49 -4.05 -13.65
N GLU A 13 -5.11 -4.70 -12.57
CA GLU A 13 -5.76 -5.89 -12.04
C GLU A 13 -5.51 -6.01 -10.53
N TRP A 14 -6.37 -6.77 -9.84
CA TRP A 14 -6.23 -7.09 -8.43
C TRP A 14 -6.27 -8.59 -8.18
N LEU A 15 -5.41 -9.07 -7.28
CA LEU A 15 -5.44 -10.41 -6.72
C LEU A 15 -5.90 -10.34 -5.26
N ASN A 16 -6.54 -11.40 -4.76
CA ASN A 16 -7.09 -11.48 -3.40
C ASN A 16 -8.09 -10.36 -3.05
N SER A 17 -8.71 -9.76 -4.06
CA SER A 17 -9.81 -8.81 -3.90
C SER A 17 -10.89 -9.11 -4.93
N PRO A 18 -12.18 -9.21 -4.55
CA PRO A 18 -13.27 -9.45 -5.49
C PRO A 18 -13.52 -8.24 -6.39
N GLU A 19 -13.22 -7.05 -5.90
CA GLU A 19 -13.39 -5.77 -6.60
C GLU A 19 -12.08 -4.99 -6.60
N PRO A 20 -11.85 -4.13 -7.58
CA PRO A 20 -10.74 -3.17 -7.55
C PRO A 20 -10.82 -2.30 -6.29
N LEU A 21 -9.67 -2.07 -5.65
CA LEU A 21 -9.58 -1.16 -4.50
C LEU A 21 -9.08 0.21 -4.94
N ASP A 22 -9.64 1.23 -4.32
CA ASP A 22 -9.20 2.60 -4.40
C ASP A 22 -9.12 3.24 -3.00
N LEU A 23 -8.54 4.42 -2.89
CA LEU A 23 -8.38 5.09 -1.61
C LEU A 23 -9.72 5.60 -1.04
N GLU A 24 -10.70 5.87 -1.89
CA GLU A 24 -12.04 6.30 -1.45
C GLU A 24 -12.77 5.17 -0.72
N SER A 25 -12.74 3.96 -1.25
CA SER A 25 -13.35 2.77 -0.63
C SER A 25 -12.70 2.37 0.70
N LEU A 26 -11.48 2.85 0.95
CA LEU A 26 -10.72 2.58 2.17
C LEU A 26 -10.77 3.71 3.20
N ARG A 27 -11.59 4.75 2.99
CA ARG A 27 -11.79 5.81 3.97
C ARG A 27 -12.27 5.25 5.31
N GLY A 28 -11.80 5.82 6.40
CA GLY A 28 -12.04 5.33 7.75
C GLY A 28 -11.05 4.24 8.20
N ARG A 29 -10.16 3.78 7.33
CA ARG A 29 -9.15 2.77 7.65
C ARG A 29 -7.74 3.33 7.48
N VAL A 30 -6.83 2.92 8.33
CA VAL A 30 -5.38 3.10 8.09
C VAL A 30 -4.95 2.13 6.98
N VAL A 31 -4.21 2.62 6.00
CA VAL A 31 -3.74 1.78 4.89
C VAL A 31 -2.22 1.67 4.94
N VAL A 32 -1.74 0.43 4.89
CA VAL A 32 -0.32 0.09 4.77
C VAL A 32 -0.10 -0.46 3.36
N VAL A 33 0.52 0.32 2.49
CA VAL A 33 0.90 -0.14 1.15
C VAL A 33 2.32 -0.70 1.18
N HIS A 34 2.46 -1.93 0.72
CA HIS A 34 3.77 -2.55 0.52
C HIS A 34 4.05 -2.70 -0.98
N ALA A 35 4.87 -1.80 -1.53
CA ALA A 35 5.32 -1.88 -2.91
C ALA A 35 6.47 -2.87 -3.05
N PHE A 36 6.33 -3.82 -3.99
CA PHE A 36 7.27 -4.92 -4.14
C PHE A 36 7.42 -5.39 -5.60
N GLN A 37 8.50 -6.13 -5.86
CA GLN A 37 8.69 -6.96 -7.03
C GLN A 37 8.99 -8.40 -6.59
N MET A 38 8.56 -9.41 -7.38
CA MET A 38 8.80 -10.82 -7.07
C MET A 38 10.28 -11.18 -7.00
N LEU A 39 11.11 -10.55 -7.85
CA LEU A 39 12.56 -10.82 -7.92
C LEU A 39 13.40 -9.88 -7.04
N CYS A 40 12.77 -9.04 -6.25
CA CYS A 40 13.47 -8.16 -5.30
C CYS A 40 13.84 -8.95 -4.02
N PRO A 41 15.13 -9.19 -3.74
CA PRO A 41 15.54 -9.98 -2.57
C PRO A 41 15.08 -9.38 -1.23
N GLY A 42 15.14 -8.06 -1.08
CA GLY A 42 14.67 -7.36 0.11
C GLY A 42 13.16 -7.49 0.31
N CYS A 43 12.39 -7.49 -0.79
CA CYS A 43 10.95 -7.71 -0.76
C CYS A 43 10.62 -9.12 -0.24
N VAL A 44 11.26 -10.13 -0.82
CA VAL A 44 10.99 -11.54 -0.50
C VAL A 44 11.45 -11.88 0.91
N ALA A 45 12.67 -11.48 1.27
CA ALA A 45 13.27 -11.87 2.54
C ALA A 45 12.71 -11.11 3.75
N ARG A 46 12.24 -9.88 3.57
CA ARG A 46 11.87 -9.00 4.68
C ARG A 46 10.53 -8.30 4.47
N GLY A 47 10.31 -7.63 3.37
CA GLY A 47 9.16 -6.76 3.16
C GLY A 47 7.81 -7.52 3.17
N ILE A 48 7.69 -8.58 2.39
CA ILE A 48 6.48 -9.41 2.34
C ILE A 48 6.19 -10.08 3.69
N PRO A 49 7.16 -10.74 4.36
CA PRO A 49 6.94 -11.25 5.72
C PRO A 49 6.50 -10.18 6.72
N GLN A 50 7.05 -8.97 6.66
CA GLN A 50 6.63 -7.86 7.49
C GLN A 50 5.17 -7.45 7.21
N ALA A 51 4.80 -7.28 5.94
CA ALA A 51 3.44 -6.95 5.53
C ALA A 51 2.43 -8.02 5.98
N GLN A 52 2.78 -9.32 5.88
CA GLN A 52 1.96 -10.43 6.38
C GLN A 52 1.78 -10.38 7.89
N ARG A 53 2.84 -10.07 8.65
CA ARG A 53 2.76 -9.91 10.10
C ARG A 53 1.89 -8.73 10.49
N VAL A 54 2.01 -7.59 9.80
CA VAL A 54 1.12 -6.44 10.03
C VAL A 54 -0.33 -6.82 9.79
N ALA A 55 -0.64 -7.46 8.66
CA ALA A 55 -1.99 -7.89 8.32
C ALA A 55 -2.60 -8.82 9.39
N GLU A 56 -1.81 -9.74 9.94
CA GLU A 56 -2.27 -10.65 11.00
C GLU A 56 -2.42 -9.97 12.35
N LEU A 57 -1.43 -9.17 12.77
CA LEU A 57 -1.45 -8.51 14.08
C LEU A 57 -2.57 -7.48 14.21
N PHE A 58 -2.88 -6.77 13.13
CA PHE A 58 -3.88 -5.71 13.11
C PHE A 58 -5.21 -6.12 12.46
N LYS A 59 -5.47 -7.43 12.28
CA LYS A 59 -6.69 -7.93 11.61
C LYS A 59 -8.00 -7.50 12.27
N ALA A 60 -7.99 -7.22 13.58
CA ALA A 60 -9.16 -6.73 14.32
C ALA A 60 -9.26 -5.19 14.33
N SER A 61 -8.28 -4.48 13.80
CA SER A 61 -8.24 -3.01 13.77
C SER A 61 -8.79 -2.47 12.44
N PRO A 62 -9.19 -1.20 12.37
CA PRO A 62 -9.57 -0.54 11.12
C PRO A 62 -8.32 -0.24 10.28
N LEU A 63 -7.62 -1.29 9.87
CA LEU A 63 -6.41 -1.25 9.05
C LEU A 63 -6.56 -2.18 7.85
N THR A 64 -5.99 -1.79 6.73
CA THR A 64 -5.88 -2.61 5.52
C THR A 64 -4.44 -2.62 5.04
N VAL A 65 -3.89 -3.82 4.85
CA VAL A 65 -2.61 -4.00 4.15
C VAL A 65 -2.90 -4.23 2.67
N VAL A 66 -2.17 -3.54 1.81
CA VAL A 66 -2.27 -3.65 0.36
C VAL A 66 -0.87 -3.89 -0.21
N GLY A 67 -0.70 -4.93 -0.99
CA GLY A 67 0.47 -5.11 -1.83
C GLY A 67 0.32 -4.33 -3.14
N LEU A 68 1.37 -3.65 -3.56
CA LEU A 68 1.47 -3.04 -4.88
C LEU A 68 2.61 -3.72 -5.64
N HIS A 69 2.28 -4.57 -6.61
CA HIS A 69 3.27 -5.18 -7.48
C HIS A 69 3.66 -4.19 -8.58
N THR A 70 4.77 -3.48 -8.36
CA THR A 70 5.24 -2.40 -9.22
C THR A 70 6.53 -2.83 -9.93
N VAL A 71 6.42 -3.16 -11.21
CA VAL A 71 7.51 -3.74 -12.01
C VAL A 71 8.16 -2.68 -12.88
N PHE A 72 9.42 -2.37 -12.60
CA PHE A 72 10.22 -1.39 -13.35
C PHE A 72 11.47 -2.01 -14.00
N GLU A 73 11.72 -3.31 -13.75
CA GLU A 73 12.82 -4.09 -14.36
C GLU A 73 12.38 -5.55 -14.54
N HIS A 74 13.08 -6.32 -15.37
CA HIS A 74 12.79 -7.75 -15.59
C HIS A 74 11.32 -8.06 -15.93
N HIS A 75 10.66 -7.22 -16.70
CA HIS A 75 9.23 -7.30 -17.02
C HIS A 75 8.83 -8.68 -17.56
N ALA A 76 9.64 -9.28 -18.43
CA ALA A 76 9.36 -10.60 -19.03
C ALA A 76 9.28 -11.74 -18.00
N ALA A 77 9.93 -11.60 -16.84
CA ALA A 77 9.92 -12.61 -15.78
C ALA A 77 8.82 -12.36 -14.73
N MET A 78 8.28 -11.14 -14.66
CA MET A 78 7.33 -10.72 -13.62
C MET A 78 5.95 -10.40 -14.18
N HIS A 79 5.45 -11.24 -15.09
CA HIS A 79 4.09 -11.14 -15.63
C HIS A 79 3.04 -11.71 -14.67
N ILE A 80 1.76 -11.50 -15.00
CA ILE A 80 0.62 -11.84 -14.14
C ILE A 80 0.58 -13.30 -13.70
N GLU A 81 0.87 -14.25 -14.59
CA GLU A 81 0.84 -15.68 -14.23
C GLU A 81 1.92 -16.03 -13.22
N SER A 82 3.13 -15.45 -13.36
CA SER A 82 4.20 -15.60 -12.37
C SER A 82 3.79 -15.00 -11.03
N LEU A 83 3.11 -13.84 -11.04
CA LEU A 83 2.62 -13.20 -9.82
C LEU A 83 1.54 -14.04 -9.14
N ARG A 84 0.61 -14.66 -9.87
CA ARG A 84 -0.41 -15.55 -9.31
C ARG A 84 0.23 -16.73 -8.58
N ALA A 85 1.21 -17.39 -9.22
CA ALA A 85 1.98 -18.46 -8.60
C ALA A 85 2.73 -17.97 -7.35
N PHE A 86 3.39 -16.83 -7.44
CA PHE A 86 4.13 -16.24 -6.33
C PHE A 86 3.21 -15.92 -5.13
N VAL A 87 2.08 -15.26 -5.36
CA VAL A 87 1.09 -14.94 -4.32
C VAL A 87 0.59 -16.22 -3.63
N HIS A 88 0.34 -17.28 -4.40
CA HIS A 88 -0.07 -18.58 -3.87
C HIS A 88 1.04 -19.23 -3.03
N GLU A 89 2.26 -19.38 -3.56
CA GLU A 89 3.36 -20.06 -2.90
C GLU A 89 3.82 -19.33 -1.62
N TYR A 90 3.86 -18.00 -1.64
CA TYR A 90 4.19 -17.19 -0.47
C TYR A 90 3.01 -16.97 0.47
N ARG A 91 1.83 -17.53 0.16
CA ARG A 91 0.60 -17.43 0.98
C ARG A 91 0.22 -15.99 1.31
N ILE A 92 0.39 -15.10 0.35
CA ILE A 92 -0.03 -13.70 0.48
C ILE A 92 -1.56 -13.68 0.44
N ARG A 93 -2.19 -13.17 1.50
CA ARG A 93 -3.66 -13.15 1.64
C ARG A 93 -4.26 -11.77 1.55
N PHE A 94 -3.47 -10.72 1.76
CA PHE A 94 -3.93 -9.36 1.56
C PHE A 94 -4.10 -9.04 0.07
N PRO A 95 -4.93 -8.04 -0.28
CA PRO A 95 -5.10 -7.60 -1.66
C PRO A 95 -3.78 -7.18 -2.30
N VAL A 96 -3.58 -7.55 -3.56
CA VAL A 96 -2.41 -7.17 -4.35
C VAL A 96 -2.87 -6.52 -5.64
N GLY A 97 -2.61 -5.23 -5.79
CA GLY A 97 -2.80 -4.47 -7.02
C GLY A 97 -1.58 -4.56 -7.93
N ILE A 98 -1.83 -4.67 -9.23
CA ILE A 98 -0.79 -4.67 -10.25
C ILE A 98 -0.67 -3.26 -10.80
N ASP A 99 0.45 -2.60 -10.53
CA ASP A 99 0.69 -1.23 -10.97
C ASP A 99 0.66 -1.14 -12.50
N ALA A 100 -0.07 -0.18 -13.03
CA ALA A 100 -0.19 0.02 -14.46
C ALA A 100 1.16 0.43 -15.07
N PRO A 101 1.51 -0.08 -16.27
CA PRO A 101 2.75 0.27 -16.93
C PRO A 101 2.83 1.78 -17.18
N GLY A 102 4.05 2.30 -17.19
CA GLY A 102 4.32 3.70 -17.54
C GLY A 102 3.85 4.04 -18.95
N PRO A 103 3.61 5.33 -19.24
CA PRO A 103 3.24 5.77 -20.57
C PRO A 103 4.40 5.64 -21.56
N ASP A 104 4.10 5.42 -22.84
CA ASP A 104 5.05 5.53 -23.94
C ASP A 104 6.35 4.72 -23.80
N GLY A 105 6.26 3.53 -23.17
CA GLY A 105 7.41 2.65 -22.97
C GLY A 105 8.32 3.05 -21.79
N ASP A 106 7.89 4.00 -20.98
CA ASP A 106 8.58 4.32 -19.73
C ASP A 106 8.60 3.10 -18.80
N PRO A 107 9.76 2.66 -18.32
CA PRO A 107 9.87 1.49 -17.47
C PRO A 107 9.24 1.69 -16.08
N MET A 108 9.04 2.94 -15.64
CA MET A 108 8.50 3.26 -14.32
C MET A 108 6.97 3.19 -14.32
N PRO A 109 6.35 2.29 -13.51
CA PRO A 109 4.91 2.18 -13.39
C PRO A 109 4.24 3.46 -12.87
N ARG A 110 2.94 3.58 -13.15
CA ARG A 110 2.19 4.83 -12.92
C ARG A 110 2.04 5.17 -11.44
N THR A 111 1.65 4.21 -10.59
CA THR A 111 1.52 4.47 -9.15
C THR A 111 2.88 4.73 -8.51
N MET A 112 3.89 3.93 -8.87
CA MET A 112 5.26 4.16 -8.41
C MET A 112 5.73 5.58 -8.71
N ARG A 113 5.45 6.08 -9.93
CA ARG A 113 5.75 7.45 -10.34
C ARG A 113 4.97 8.48 -9.53
N ALA A 114 3.65 8.29 -9.36
CA ALA A 114 2.79 9.23 -8.64
C ALA A 114 3.24 9.43 -7.17
N TYR A 115 3.76 8.36 -6.55
CA TYR A 115 4.33 8.40 -5.21
C TYR A 115 5.81 8.81 -5.19
N ALA A 116 6.44 9.02 -6.33
CA ALA A 116 7.89 9.26 -6.44
C ALA A 116 8.72 8.20 -5.69
N MET A 117 8.35 6.93 -5.78
CA MET A 117 9.08 5.84 -5.14
C MET A 117 10.44 5.65 -5.80
N GLN A 118 11.45 5.38 -4.98
CA GLN A 118 12.84 5.20 -5.43
C GLN A 118 13.17 3.76 -5.84
N GLY A 119 12.31 2.81 -5.47
CA GLY A 119 12.51 1.38 -5.71
C GLY A 119 11.65 0.53 -4.79
N THR A 120 11.99 -0.76 -4.70
CA THR A 120 11.34 -1.72 -3.83
C THR A 120 12.34 -2.43 -2.91
N PRO A 121 11.94 -2.84 -1.70
CA PRO A 121 10.62 -2.60 -1.10
C PRO A 121 10.42 -1.12 -0.74
N THR A 122 9.18 -0.64 -0.80
CA THR A 122 8.77 0.64 -0.23
C THR A 122 7.50 0.43 0.58
N THR A 123 7.49 0.94 1.81
CA THR A 123 6.31 0.93 2.68
C THR A 123 5.72 2.33 2.72
N VAL A 124 4.41 2.43 2.50
CA VAL A 124 3.68 3.70 2.56
C VAL A 124 2.57 3.58 3.60
N LEU A 125 2.46 4.58 4.48
CA LEU A 125 1.37 4.72 5.44
C LEU A 125 0.42 5.82 4.99
N ILE A 126 -0.87 5.50 4.95
CA ILE A 126 -1.95 6.42 4.62
C ILE A 126 -2.94 6.39 5.78
N ASP A 127 -3.35 7.56 6.26
CA ASP A 127 -4.29 7.64 7.38
C ASP A 127 -5.75 7.40 6.96
N SER A 128 -6.64 7.31 7.93
CA SER A 128 -8.07 7.08 7.73
C SER A 128 -8.77 8.13 6.86
N ARG A 129 -8.14 9.29 6.67
CA ARG A 129 -8.59 10.38 5.80
C ARG A 129 -7.96 10.33 4.40
N GLY A 130 -7.18 9.27 4.08
CA GLY A 130 -6.52 9.11 2.80
C GLY A 130 -5.34 10.06 2.58
N ARG A 131 -4.70 10.53 3.64
CA ARG A 131 -3.53 11.41 3.54
C ARG A 131 -2.25 10.60 3.69
N LEU A 132 -1.25 10.92 2.86
CA LEU A 132 0.07 10.32 2.94
C LEU A 132 0.78 10.77 4.24
N ARG A 133 1.16 9.80 5.07
CA ARG A 133 1.75 10.05 6.39
C ARG A 133 3.23 9.68 6.46
N SER A 134 3.60 8.58 5.85
CA SER A 134 4.98 8.08 5.84
C SER A 134 5.24 7.32 4.56
N GLN A 135 6.48 7.40 4.05
CA GLN A 135 6.95 6.61 2.91
C GLN A 135 8.43 6.28 3.13
N VAL A 136 8.73 5.01 3.27
CA VAL A 136 10.08 4.50 3.55
C VAL A 136 10.54 3.57 2.45
N PHE A 137 11.62 3.95 1.75
CA PHE A 137 12.31 3.07 0.81
C PHE A 137 13.25 2.13 1.56
N GLY A 138 13.29 0.88 1.14
CA GLY A 138 14.00 -0.18 1.85
C GLY A 138 13.12 -0.86 2.90
N VAL A 139 13.75 -1.65 3.75
CA VAL A 139 13.05 -2.35 4.84
C VAL A 139 12.77 -1.37 5.98
N HIS A 140 11.49 -1.17 6.28
CA HIS A 140 11.08 -0.37 7.43
C HIS A 140 11.41 -1.10 8.73
N ASP A 141 11.90 -0.38 9.75
CA ASP A 141 12.10 -0.97 11.08
C ASP A 141 10.77 -1.40 11.69
N ASP A 142 10.72 -2.62 12.25
CA ASP A 142 9.48 -3.21 12.77
C ASP A 142 8.87 -2.40 13.94
N LEU A 143 9.73 -1.86 14.82
CA LEU A 143 9.26 -1.09 15.99
C LEU A 143 8.73 0.29 15.56
N LEU A 144 9.42 0.94 14.62
CA LEU A 144 8.97 2.22 14.07
C LEU A 144 7.67 2.05 13.31
N LEU A 145 7.57 1.04 12.43
CA LEU A 145 6.34 0.76 11.70
C LEU A 145 5.17 0.49 12.64
N GLY A 146 5.37 -0.32 13.68
CA GLY A 146 4.35 -0.61 14.68
C GLY A 146 3.91 0.64 15.45
N ALA A 147 4.85 1.51 15.83
CA ALA A 147 4.56 2.77 16.53
C ALA A 147 3.78 3.75 15.63
N GLU A 148 4.18 3.90 14.36
CA GLU A 148 3.50 4.76 13.39
C GLU A 148 2.06 4.26 13.12
N ILE A 149 1.88 2.95 12.92
CA ILE A 149 0.54 2.34 12.76
C ILE A 149 -0.31 2.61 14.01
N GLY A 150 0.22 2.38 15.20
CA GLY A 150 -0.50 2.61 16.46
C GLY A 150 -0.96 4.07 16.61
N ALA A 151 -0.09 5.03 16.29
CA ALA A 151 -0.43 6.44 16.30
C ALA A 151 -1.57 6.78 15.32
N LEU A 152 -1.52 6.23 14.10
CA LEU A 152 -2.56 6.46 13.09
C LEU A 152 -3.91 5.84 13.47
N LEU A 153 -3.91 4.68 14.14
CA LEU A 153 -5.13 4.05 14.63
C LEU A 153 -5.77 4.87 15.75
N ILE A 154 -4.97 5.41 16.67
CA ILE A 154 -5.48 6.32 17.73
C ILE A 154 -6.08 7.59 17.11
N GLU A 155 -5.43 8.19 16.11
CA GLU A 155 -5.96 9.35 15.40
C GLU A 155 -7.28 9.03 14.66
N ALA A 156 -7.44 7.81 14.14
CA ALA A 156 -8.65 7.37 13.45
C ALA A 156 -9.85 7.23 14.41
N ASP A 157 -9.60 6.84 15.66
CA ASP A 157 -10.63 6.65 16.69
C ASP A 157 -11.05 7.99 17.37
N ASP A 158 -10.33 9.10 17.13
CA ASP A 158 -10.63 10.39 17.76
C ASP A 158 -11.92 11.02 17.18
N PRO A 159 -13.00 11.17 17.99
CA PRO A 159 -14.28 11.74 17.53
C PRO A 159 -14.16 13.20 17.07
N THR A 160 -13.20 13.97 17.61
CA THR A 160 -13.00 15.37 17.22
C THR A 160 -12.42 15.47 15.81
N ALA A 161 -11.72 14.46 15.38
CA ALA A 161 -11.20 14.32 14.03
C ALA A 161 -12.31 14.09 12.98
N GLN A 162 -13.45 13.53 13.38
CA GLN A 162 -14.59 13.22 12.51
C GLN A 162 -15.52 14.41 12.29
N LEU A 163 -15.62 15.35 13.24
CA LEU A 163 -16.51 16.50 13.15
C LEU A 163 -16.09 17.53 12.07
N HIS A 164 -14.82 17.58 11.70
CA HIS A 164 -14.34 18.45 10.61
C HIS A 164 -14.70 17.94 9.21
N GLN A 165 -15.18 16.71 9.05
CA GLN A 165 -15.61 16.15 7.75
C GLN A 165 -17.08 16.45 7.43
N ALA A 166 -17.89 16.75 8.43
CA ALA A 166 -19.32 17.06 8.24
C ALA A 166 -19.59 18.52 7.84
N GLY A 167 -18.63 19.41 8.09
CA GLY A 167 -18.76 20.86 7.81
C GLY A 167 -18.37 21.28 6.38
N ASP A 168 -17.70 20.44 5.61
CA ASP A 168 -17.16 20.80 4.29
C ASP A 168 -18.04 20.33 3.11
N ARG A 169 -19.25 19.85 3.39
CA ARG A 169 -20.19 19.34 2.36
C ARG A 169 -21.41 20.24 2.11
N ASP A 170 -21.46 21.42 2.73
CA ASP A 170 -22.59 22.38 2.60
C ASP A 170 -22.11 23.78 2.16
N ASP A 171 -21.29 23.86 1.09
CA ASP A 171 -21.10 25.11 0.32
C ASP A 171 -20.97 24.82 -1.18
#